data_c2b92ce1fee17b73d38aa35c000517d8
#
_entry.id   c2b92ce1fee17b73d38aa35c000517d8
#
_cell.length_a   1.000
_cell.length_b   1.000
_cell.length_c   1.000
_cell.angle_alpha   90.00
_cell.angle_beta   90.00
_cell.angle_gamma   90.00
#
_symmetry.space_group_name_H-M   'P 1'
#
loop_
_entity.id
_entity.type
_entity.pdbx_description
1 polymer ?
#
loop_
_entity_poly.entity_id
_entity_poly.type
_entity_poly.pdbx_seq_one_letter_code
_entity_poly.pdbx_strand_id
1 'polypeptide(L)' 'MPLTIHMMTSALVPGDAIGNYVLSLATILRSWGCNLRLYSDFPNPRYPLEHIHSQNYNP' A
#
# COMPACT_ATOMS: atom_id res chain seq x y z
N MET A 1 11.10 7.21 -16.97
CA MET A 1 11.36 6.98 -15.54
C MET A 1 10.11 6.48 -14.86
N PRO A 2 10.20 5.46 -14.01
CA PRO A 2 9.02 5.00 -13.27
C PRO A 2 8.58 6.06 -12.27
N LEU A 3 7.27 6.25 -12.17
CA LEU A 3 6.67 7.12 -11.19
C LEU A 3 6.62 6.40 -9.84
N THR A 4 7.00 7.09 -8.78
CA THR A 4 6.87 6.56 -7.42
C THR A 4 5.60 7.12 -6.80
N ILE A 5 4.71 6.22 -6.36
CA ILE A 5 3.43 6.59 -5.75
C ILE A 5 3.44 6.15 -4.29
N HIS A 6 3.10 7.09 -3.41
CA HIS A 6 2.97 6.82 -1.98
C HIS A 6 1.48 6.71 -1.66
N MET A 7 1.09 5.58 -1.08
CA MET A 7 -0.28 5.35 -0.63
C MET A 7 -0.30 5.26 0.89
N MET A 8 -1.24 5.95 1.51
CA MET A 8 -1.43 5.92 2.95
C MET A 8 -2.83 5.44 3.28
N THR A 9 -2.91 4.56 4.27
CA THR A 9 -4.19 4.03 4.74
C THR A 9 -4.16 3.86 6.25
N SER A 10 -5.32 3.84 6.91
CA SER A 10 -5.37 3.69 8.36
C SER A 10 -5.00 2.27 8.79
N ALA A 11 -5.65 1.25 8.25
CA ALA A 11 -5.39 -0.13 8.60
C ALA A 11 -5.47 -1.03 7.37
N LEU A 12 -4.65 -2.07 7.36
CA LEU A 12 -4.63 -3.07 6.30
C LEU A 12 -5.09 -4.40 6.90
N VAL A 13 -6.34 -4.77 6.64
CA VAL A 13 -6.93 -6.01 7.15
C VAL A 13 -7.23 -6.92 5.97
N PRO A 14 -6.64 -8.14 5.91
CA PRO A 14 -6.94 -9.09 4.83
C PRO A 14 -8.44 -9.39 4.79
N GLY A 15 -9.02 -9.31 3.59
CA GLY A 15 -10.44 -9.57 3.39
C GLY A 15 -11.37 -8.41 3.69
N ASP A 16 -10.86 -7.30 4.22
CA ASP A 16 -11.64 -6.09 4.42
C ASP A 16 -11.78 -5.32 3.11
N ALA A 17 -12.86 -4.56 2.97
CA ALA A 17 -13.15 -3.82 1.73
C ALA A 17 -12.04 -2.83 1.37
N ILE A 18 -11.54 -2.08 2.36
CA ILE A 18 -10.45 -1.11 2.14
C ILE A 18 -9.16 -1.84 1.75
N GLY A 19 -8.84 -2.94 2.45
CA GLY A 19 -7.67 -3.74 2.12
C GLY A 19 -7.73 -4.31 0.72
N ASN A 20 -8.89 -4.79 0.29
CA ASN A 20 -9.09 -5.32 -1.05
C ASN A 20 -8.97 -4.21 -2.11
N TYR A 21 -9.50 -3.03 -1.83
CA TYR A 21 -9.38 -1.89 -2.73
C TYR A 21 -7.91 -1.49 -2.94
N VAL A 22 -7.15 -1.41 -1.85
CA VAL A 22 -5.73 -1.09 -1.91
C VAL A 22 -4.97 -2.13 -2.72
N LEU A 23 -5.27 -3.41 -2.50
CA LEU A 23 -4.62 -4.49 -3.24
C LEU A 23 -4.90 -4.41 -4.74
N SER A 24 -6.14 -4.15 -5.12
CA SER A 24 -6.53 -4.00 -6.52
C SER A 24 -5.83 -2.81 -7.17
N LEU A 25 -5.81 -1.66 -6.48
CA LEU A 25 -5.16 -0.46 -6.99
C LEU A 25 -3.66 -0.65 -7.13
N ALA A 26 -3.01 -1.30 -6.15
CA ALA A 26 -1.60 -1.60 -6.20
C ALA A 26 -1.25 -2.48 -7.40
N THR A 27 -2.07 -3.48 -7.69
CA THR A 27 -1.88 -4.35 -8.84
C THR A 27 -1.93 -3.57 -10.15
N ILE A 28 -2.90 -2.67 -10.29
CA ILE A 28 -3.03 -1.82 -11.47
C ILE A 28 -1.80 -0.92 -11.63
N LEU A 29 -1.39 -0.24 -10.56
CA LEU A 29 -0.26 0.68 -10.61
C LEU A 29 1.04 -0.03 -10.96
N ARG A 30 1.24 -1.22 -10.41
CA ARG A 30 2.43 -2.02 -10.73
C ARG A 30 2.43 -2.47 -12.19
N SER A 31 1.26 -2.77 -12.74
CA SER A 31 1.15 -3.15 -14.16
C SER A 31 1.51 -1.98 -15.09
N TRP A 32 1.41 -0.75 -14.60
CA TRP A 32 1.80 0.45 -15.34
C TRP A 32 3.28 0.80 -15.18
N GLY A 33 4.04 -0.02 -14.42
CA GLY A 33 5.45 0.21 -14.18
C GLY A 33 5.75 1.22 -13.09
N CYS A 34 4.75 1.57 -12.27
CA CYS A 34 4.95 2.49 -11.16
C CYS A 34 5.61 1.79 -9.97
N ASN A 35 6.47 2.53 -9.25
CA ASN A 35 6.96 2.10 -7.95
C ASN A 35 5.92 2.49 -6.91
N LEU A 36 5.49 1.53 -6.09
CA LEU A 36 4.49 1.76 -5.07
C LEU A 36 5.11 1.64 -3.69
N ARG A 37 4.85 2.64 -2.84
CA ARG A 37 5.19 2.59 -1.42
C ARG A 37 3.90 2.70 -0.62
N LEU A 38 3.64 1.69 0.20
CA LEU A 38 2.41 1.61 0.98
C LEU A 38 2.70 1.86 2.45
N TYR A 39 1.93 2.74 3.05
CA TYR A 39 2.07 3.11 4.46
C TYR A 39 0.75 2.88 5.18
N SER A 40 0.83 2.39 6.41
CA SER A 40 -0.36 2.13 7.24
C SER A 40 -0.13 2.62 8.67
N ASP A 41 -1.17 3.22 9.26
CA ASP A 41 -1.14 3.60 10.67
C ASP A 41 -1.11 2.37 11.58
N PHE A 42 -1.69 1.26 11.12
CA PHE A 42 -1.75 0.00 11.85
C PHE A 42 -1.26 -1.13 10.93
N PRO A 43 0.07 -1.29 10.77
CA PRO A 43 0.61 -2.34 9.91
C PRO A 43 0.17 -3.73 10.35
N ASN A 44 -0.10 -4.58 9.36
CA ASN A 44 -0.52 -5.96 9.60
C ASN A 44 0.37 -6.90 8.78
N PRO A 45 1.22 -7.72 9.45
CA PRO A 45 2.14 -8.60 8.74
C PRO A 45 1.43 -9.69 7.90
N ARG A 46 0.15 -9.92 8.15
CA ARG A 46 -0.63 -10.89 7.37
C ARG A 46 -1.15 -10.32 6.06
N TYR A 47 -1.07 -8.99 5.88
CA TYR A 47 -1.51 -8.37 4.64
C TYR A 47 -0.53 -8.74 3.51
N PRO A 48 -1.03 -9.11 2.31
CA PRO A 48 -0.17 -9.66 1.24
C PRO A 48 0.79 -8.66 0.60
N LEU A 49 0.60 -7.36 0.81
CA LEU A 49 1.50 -6.35 0.28
C LEU A 49 2.48 -5.88 1.33
N GLU A 50 3.73 -5.67 0.92
CA GLU A 50 4.71 -5.03 1.78
C GLU A 50 4.30 -3.60 2.08
N HIS A 51 4.37 -3.22 3.35
CA HIS A 51 3.98 -1.89 3.79
C HIS A 51 4.76 -1.47 5.03
N ILE A 52 4.78 -0.17 5.28
CA ILE A 52 5.57 0.46 6.33
C ILE A 52 4.63 1.28 7.21
N HIS A 53 4.94 1.37 8.51
CA HIS A 53 4.17 2.23 9.41
C HIS A 53 4.22 3.69 8.93
N SER A 54 3.08 4.38 8.96
CA SER A 54 2.96 5.73 8.40
C SER A 54 3.89 6.75 9.06
N GLN A 55 4.22 6.58 10.35
CA GLN A 55 5.16 7.50 11.02
C GLN A 55 6.59 7.40 10.47
N ASN A 56 6.90 6.37 9.68
CA ASN A 56 8.18 6.24 9.00
C ASN A 56 8.17 6.85 7.60
N TYR A 57 7.09 7.55 7.23
CA TYR A 57 7.00 8.22 5.95
C TYR A 57 8.07 9.32 5.85
N ASN A 58 8.81 9.29 4.77
CA ASN A 58 9.85 10.28 4.48
C ASN A 58 9.65 10.74 3.03
N PRO A 59 9.11 11.92 2.81
CA PRO A 59 8.83 12.44 1.46
C PRO A 59 10.09 12.76 0.66
#